data_22755c78438e0c9e0cab643871863967
#
_entry.id   22755c78438e0c9e0cab643871863967
#
_cell.length_a   1.000
_cell.length_b   1.000
_cell.length_c   1.000
_cell.angle_alpha   90.00
_cell.angle_beta   90.00
_cell.angle_gamma   90.00
#
_symmetry.space_group_name_H-M   'P 1'
#
loop_
_entity.id
_entity.type
_entity.pdbx_description
1 polymer ?
#
loop_
_entity_poly.entity_id
_entity_poly.type
_entity_poly.pdbx_seq_one_letter_code
_entity_poly.pdbx_strand_id
1 'polypeptide(L)' 'MSKNKFSPEKYYDFKIVNESNLVVGHIRLKPSGILWAPSNSKKWYGISIDKFSEYMVEHGKRQVK' A
#
# COMPACT_ATOMS: atom_id res chain seq x y z
N MET A 1 -8.22 13.35 18.34
CA MET A 1 -8.41 13.16 18.02
C MET A 1 -8.49 12.77 17.39
N SER A 2 -8.36 12.47 16.94
CA SER A 2 -8.30 12.13 16.14
C SER A 2 -8.67 12.24 15.44
N LYS A 3 -8.53 12.38 14.92
CA LYS A 3 -8.91 12.52 14.12
C LYS A 3 -8.61 12.30 12.83
N ASN A 4 -7.85 12.14 12.27
CA ASN A 4 -7.48 11.73 11.04
C ASN A 4 -7.94 10.44 10.71
N LYS A 5 -9.16 10.24 10.66
CA LYS A 5 -9.70 9.04 10.41
C LYS A 5 -9.74 8.75 9.00
N PHE A 6 -9.29 7.57 8.64
CA PHE A 6 -9.39 7.06 7.32
C PHE A 6 -10.81 6.66 7.09
N SER A 7 -11.43 7.06 6.03
CA SER A 7 -12.81 6.77 5.77
C SER A 7 -13.02 5.30 5.48
N PRO A 8 -13.84 4.61 6.18
CA PRO A 8 -14.00 3.19 5.94
C PRO A 8 -14.84 2.85 4.75
N GLU A 9 -15.49 3.81 4.14
CA GLU A 9 -16.34 3.47 3.05
C GLU A 9 -15.66 3.42 1.75
N LYS A 10 -14.47 3.93 1.66
CA LYS A 10 -13.80 4.02 0.39
C LYS A 10 -12.42 3.47 0.46
N TYR A 11 -11.87 3.25 -0.68
CA TYR A 11 -10.47 2.88 -0.77
C TYR A 11 -9.81 3.83 -1.74
N TYR A 12 -8.51 3.85 -1.72
CA TYR A 12 -7.74 4.69 -2.61
C TYR A 12 -6.85 3.80 -3.46
N ASP A 13 -6.88 4.05 -4.76
CA ASP A 13 -6.05 3.30 -5.70
C ASP A 13 -5.01 4.22 -6.29
N PHE A 14 -3.81 3.74 -6.42
CA PHE A 14 -2.76 4.51 -7.04
C PHE A 14 -1.99 3.63 -8.01
N LYS A 15 -1.66 4.19 -9.14
CA LYS A 15 -0.78 3.54 -10.08
C LYS A 15 0.64 3.97 -9.74
N ILE A 16 1.51 3.02 -9.56
CA ILE A 16 2.88 3.31 -9.16
C ILE A 16 3.78 3.19 -10.38
N VAL A 17 4.51 4.25 -10.66
CA VAL A 17 5.46 4.24 -11.78
C VAL A 17 6.85 4.52 -11.22
N ASN A 18 7.85 4.00 -11.90
CA ASN A 18 9.23 4.22 -11.45
C ASN A 18 9.80 5.45 -12.15
N GLU A 19 11.07 5.68 -11.95
CA GLU A 19 11.71 6.86 -12.51
C GLU A 19 11.73 6.86 -14.02
N SER A 20 11.59 5.71 -14.63
CA SER A 20 11.56 5.62 -16.08
C SER A 20 10.14 5.70 -16.63
N ASN A 21 9.19 6.06 -15.80
CA ASN A 21 7.79 6.17 -16.20
C ASN A 21 7.15 4.85 -16.59
N LEU A 22 7.70 3.76 -16.10
CA LEU A 22 7.11 2.46 -16.35
C LEU A 22 6.25 2.06 -15.16
N VAL A 23 5.11 1.47 -15.43
CA VAL A 23 4.21 1.07 -14.38
C VAL A 23 4.81 -0.12 -13.63
N VAL A 24 4.99 0.06 -12.34
CA VAL A 24 5.49 -1.02 -11.48
C VAL A 24 4.34 -1.85 -10.97
N GLY A 25 3.22 -1.21 -10.69
CA GLY A 25 2.08 -1.92 -10.20
C GLY A 25 1.02 -0.96 -9.70
N HIS A 26 0.05 -1.51 -9.01
CA HIS A 26 -1.04 -0.72 -8.45
C HIS A 26 -1.16 -1.04 -6.98
N ILE A 27 -1.46 -0.02 -6.19
CA ILE A 27 -1.66 -0.22 -4.77
C ILE A 27 -3.04 0.28 -4.42
N ARG A 28 -3.71 -0.45 -3.54
CA ARG A 28 -5.04 -0.06 -3.08
C ARG A 28 -5.01 -0.02 -1.57
N LEU A 29 -5.36 1.13 -1.02
CA LEU A 29 -5.36 1.32 0.42
C LEU A 29 -6.78 1.23 0.93
N LYS A 30 -7.01 0.35 1.88
CA LYS A 30 -8.32 0.15 2.48
C LYS A 30 -8.15 0.18 3.98
N PRO A 31 -9.22 0.48 4.71
CA PRO A 31 -9.11 0.44 6.17
C PRO A 31 -8.73 -0.93 6.69
N SER A 32 -9.10 -1.98 5.96
CA SER A 32 -8.79 -3.33 6.41
C SER A 32 -7.43 -3.81 5.97
N GLY A 33 -6.76 -3.11 5.09
CA GLY A 33 -5.46 -3.58 4.65
C GLY A 33 -5.00 -2.92 3.38
N ILE A 34 -3.93 -3.45 2.83
CA ILE A 34 -3.32 -2.92 1.64
C ILE A 34 -3.28 -4.02 0.61
N LEU A 35 -3.63 -3.68 -0.61
CA LEU A 35 -3.58 -4.62 -1.72
C LEU A 35 -2.55 -4.13 -2.73
N TRP A 36 -1.86 -5.06 -3.31
CA TRP A 36 -0.83 -4.74 -4.29
C TRP A 36 -0.99 -5.65 -5.50
N ALA A 37 -0.95 -5.07 -6.68
CA ALA A 37 -1.00 -5.82 -7.92
C ALA A 37 0.22 -5.45 -8.75
N PRO A 38 1.16 -6.35 -8.90
CA PRO A 38 2.32 -6.05 -9.76
C PRO A 38 1.86 -5.84 -11.20
N SER A 39 2.64 -5.06 -11.94
CA SER A 39 2.25 -4.71 -13.25
C SER A 39 2.20 -5.95 -14.11
N ASN A 40 2.17 -6.62 -14.68
CA ASN A 40 2.06 -7.80 -15.49
C ASN A 40 1.37 -8.94 -14.80
N SER A 41 0.66 -8.66 -13.72
CA SER A 41 -0.03 -9.71 -13.01
C SER A 41 -1.49 -9.34 -12.90
N LYS A 42 -2.34 -10.33 -12.99
CA LYS A 42 -3.76 -10.11 -12.80
C LYS A 42 -4.18 -10.41 -11.39
N LYS A 43 -3.24 -10.80 -10.55
CA LYS A 43 -3.55 -11.16 -9.18
C LYS A 43 -3.24 -10.02 -8.25
N TRP A 44 -4.04 -9.91 -7.23
CA TRP A 44 -3.82 -8.94 -6.17
C TRP A 44 -3.36 -9.68 -4.93
N TYR A 45 -2.42 -9.10 -4.23
CA TYR A 45 -1.90 -9.65 -2.99
C TYR A 45 -2.26 -8.69 -1.88
N GLY A 46 -2.84 -9.20 -0.82
CA GLY A 46 -3.31 -8.34 0.26
C GLY A 46 -2.66 -8.67 1.58
N ILE A 47 -2.58 -7.66 2.44
CA ILE A 47 -2.00 -7.83 3.75
C ILE A 47 -2.76 -6.91 4.70
N SER A 48 -2.98 -7.35 5.92
CA SER A 48 -3.65 -6.51 6.90
C SER A 48 -2.74 -5.37 7.31
N ILE A 49 -3.32 -4.34 7.87
CA ILE A 49 -2.53 -3.19 8.30
C ILE A 49 -1.53 -3.61 9.37
N ASP A 50 -1.93 -4.46 10.30
CA ASP A 50 -1.02 -4.90 11.35
C ASP A 50 0.16 -5.67 10.79
N LYS A 51 -0.11 -6.56 9.85
CA LYS A 51 0.97 -7.32 9.23
C LYS A 51 1.84 -6.43 8.36
N PHE A 52 1.23 -5.47 7.69
CA PHE A 52 1.99 -4.54 6.90
C PHE A 52 2.96 -3.76 7.79
N SER A 53 2.48 -3.33 8.95
CA SER A 53 3.31 -2.59 9.88
C SER A 53 4.49 -3.43 10.34
N GLU A 54 4.22 -4.68 10.71
CA GLU A 54 5.29 -5.57 11.14
C GLU A 54 6.31 -5.77 10.05
N TYR A 55 5.83 -5.99 8.84
CA TYR A 55 6.71 -6.24 7.72
C TYR A 55 7.59 -5.02 7.45
N MET A 56 7.01 -3.85 7.49
CA MET A 56 7.76 -2.63 7.20
C MET A 56 8.82 -2.37 8.26
N VAL A 57 8.51 -2.60 9.51
CA VAL A 57 9.47 -2.39 10.57
C VAL A 57 10.61 -3.40 10.44
N GLU A 58 10.29 -4.62 10.04
CA GLU A 58 11.27 -5.66 9.98
C GLU A 58 12.14 -5.58 8.73
N HIS A 59 11.56 -5.22 7.61
CA HIS A 59 12.27 -5.27 6.34
C HIS A 59 12.54 -3.91 5.71
N GLY A 60 11.88 -2.88 6.15
CA GLY A 60 12.10 -1.56 5.58
C GLY A 60 13.30 -0.89 6.21
N LYS A 61 13.83 0.08 5.50
CA LYS A 61 14.93 0.84 6.05
C LYS A 61 14.38 1.99 6.84
N ARG A 62 14.99 2.22 7.98
CA ARG A 62 14.59 3.32 8.82
C ARG A 62 14.86 4.63 8.09
N GLN A 63 13.87 5.47 8.04
CA GLN A 63 13.99 6.76 7.39
C GLN A 63 13.97 7.87 8.41
N VAL A 64 14.78 8.88 8.15
CA VAL A 64 14.83 10.04 9.03
C VAL A 64 14.12 11.16 8.30
N LYS A 65 13.18 11.76 8.94
CA LYS A 65 12.43 12.82 8.30
C LYS A 65 12.81 14.18 8.78
#